data_7f1574a1d7e1d90265ec0f9ae4bf7eca
#
_entry.id   7f1574a1d7e1d90265ec0f9ae4bf7eca
#
_cell.length_a   1.000
_cell.length_b   1.000
_cell.length_c   1.000
_cell.angle_alpha   90.00
_cell.angle_beta   90.00
_cell.angle_gamma   90.00
#
_symmetry.space_group_name_H-M   'P 1'
#
loop_
_entity.id
_entity.type
_entity.pdbx_description
1 polymer ?
#
loop_
_entity_poly.entity_id
_entity_poly.type
_entity_poly.pdbx_seq_one_letter_code
_entity_poly.pdbx_strand_id
1 'polypeptide(L)'
;SKLLKVEDLIKFDQLHYCGTEAVDFAIKNTQINSNKSILEIGSGIGGPARYIGYKTRASVTALELQEDQHKIAVDLTNKCKLLKFVNHIRGDILNYNWKNKKFNVVVSWLALYHIKDHSKLLKNCYKLIKENGYFFAEDLISIKKLSTKNLSELSIDLYAKYLPTYEMYLNDLEKKGFEIIYHKNMTKKWAKFVRKRKLSYENNKNRNIRVHGEKTYKNINHFYKIVDKYFSAQKLGGIKVIAKKI
;
A
#
# COMPACT_ATOMS: atom_id res chain seq x y z
N SER A 1 23.77 -3.20 -16.96
CA SER A 1 23.40 -3.05 -15.54
C SER A 1 23.35 -4.44 -14.89
N LYS A 2 23.80 -4.56 -13.62
CA LYS A 2 23.77 -5.82 -12.88
C LYS A 2 22.33 -6.30 -12.74
N LEU A 3 22.07 -7.58 -13.09
CA LEU A 3 20.78 -8.22 -12.87
C LEU A 3 20.51 -8.37 -11.37
N LEU A 4 19.27 -8.17 -10.97
CA LEU A 4 18.80 -8.33 -9.61
C LEU A 4 17.80 -9.49 -9.52
N LYS A 5 17.79 -10.18 -8.40
CA LYS A 5 16.76 -11.18 -8.08
C LYS A 5 15.67 -10.52 -7.21
N VAL A 6 14.43 -10.92 -7.43
CA VAL A 6 13.30 -10.42 -6.61
C VAL A 6 13.51 -10.76 -5.14
N GLU A 7 14.05 -11.96 -4.85
CA GLU A 7 14.32 -12.45 -3.51
C GLU A 7 15.33 -11.58 -2.74
N ASP A 8 16.24 -10.93 -3.45
CA ASP A 8 17.18 -9.99 -2.83
C ASP A 8 16.52 -8.66 -2.50
N LEU A 9 15.54 -8.23 -3.32
CA LEU A 9 14.84 -6.96 -3.16
C LEU A 9 13.75 -7.00 -2.09
N ILE A 10 13.05 -8.12 -1.87
CA ILE A 10 11.92 -8.20 -0.93
C ILE A 10 12.29 -7.79 0.51
N LYS A 11 13.56 -7.79 0.86
CA LYS A 11 14.05 -7.31 2.17
C LYS A 11 14.03 -5.78 2.29
N PHE A 12 13.94 -5.06 1.17
CA PHE A 12 14.11 -3.61 1.11
C PHE A 12 12.93 -2.89 0.44
N ASP A 13 12.24 -3.53 -0.51
CA ASP A 13 11.25 -2.90 -1.38
C ASP A 13 9.80 -3.07 -0.91
N GLN A 14 9.57 -3.87 0.14
CA GLN A 14 8.25 -4.01 0.77
C GLN A 14 8.05 -2.89 1.80
N LEU A 15 7.65 -1.71 1.34
CA LEU A 15 7.54 -0.52 2.20
C LEU A 15 6.37 -0.60 3.19
N HIS A 16 5.36 -1.42 2.88
CA HIS A 16 4.20 -1.69 3.75
C HIS A 16 4.54 -2.59 4.95
N TYR A 17 3.53 -2.98 5.75
CA TYR A 17 3.75 -3.80 6.93
C TYR A 17 3.67 -5.30 6.59
N CYS A 18 4.41 -6.10 7.36
CA CYS A 18 4.47 -7.56 7.25
C CYS A 18 5.06 -8.11 5.93
N GLY A 19 5.66 -7.28 5.07
CA GLY A 19 6.41 -7.75 3.89
C GLY A 19 5.58 -8.65 2.96
N THR A 20 6.22 -9.66 2.38
CA THR A 20 5.55 -10.55 1.41
C THR A 20 4.40 -11.37 1.98
N GLU A 21 4.30 -11.57 3.31
CA GLU A 21 3.16 -12.23 3.95
C GLU A 21 1.82 -11.53 3.61
N ALA A 22 1.84 -10.20 3.58
CA ALA A 22 0.65 -9.41 3.24
C ALA A 22 0.27 -9.57 1.76
N VAL A 23 1.27 -9.67 0.87
CA VAL A 23 1.05 -9.86 -0.57
C VAL A 23 0.57 -11.29 -0.85
N ASP A 24 1.17 -12.29 -0.20
CA ASP A 24 0.75 -13.69 -0.31
C ASP A 24 -0.69 -13.91 0.12
N PHE A 25 -1.10 -13.20 1.19
CA PHE A 25 -2.50 -13.22 1.63
C PHE A 25 -3.44 -12.70 0.53
N ALA A 26 -3.09 -11.59 -0.12
CA ALA A 26 -3.88 -11.05 -1.22
C ALA A 26 -3.92 -12.03 -2.41
N ILE A 27 -2.77 -12.54 -2.85
CA ILE A 27 -2.66 -13.51 -3.94
C ILE A 27 -3.60 -14.70 -3.73
N LYS A 28 -3.53 -15.32 -2.54
CA LYS A 28 -4.32 -16.51 -2.21
C LYS A 28 -5.82 -16.21 -2.19
N ASN A 29 -6.23 -15.14 -1.49
CA ASN A 29 -7.64 -14.91 -1.18
C ASN A 29 -8.39 -14.13 -2.28
N THR A 30 -7.69 -13.53 -3.25
CA THR A 30 -8.29 -12.93 -4.45
C THR A 30 -7.98 -13.73 -5.72
N GLN A 31 -7.45 -14.95 -5.56
CA GLN A 31 -7.20 -15.92 -6.62
C GLN A 31 -6.32 -15.37 -7.77
N ILE A 32 -5.32 -14.57 -7.43
CA ILE A 32 -4.37 -14.02 -8.40
C ILE A 32 -3.53 -15.16 -9.01
N ASN A 33 -3.54 -15.26 -10.34
CA ASN A 33 -2.78 -16.20 -11.13
C ASN A 33 -2.41 -15.58 -12.48
N SER A 34 -1.74 -16.33 -13.36
CA SER A 34 -1.23 -15.84 -14.65
C SER A 34 -2.29 -15.29 -15.61
N ASN A 35 -3.57 -15.66 -15.43
CA ASN A 35 -4.69 -15.22 -16.29
C ASN A 35 -5.37 -13.96 -15.77
N LYS A 36 -4.88 -13.37 -14.66
CA LYS A 36 -5.48 -12.19 -14.03
C LYS A 36 -4.73 -10.92 -14.37
N SER A 37 -5.50 -9.85 -14.55
CA SER A 37 -5.00 -8.47 -14.63
C SER A 37 -5.20 -7.76 -13.30
N ILE A 38 -4.14 -7.16 -12.79
CA ILE A 38 -4.09 -6.54 -11.46
C ILE A 38 -3.79 -5.05 -11.61
N LEU A 39 -4.46 -4.22 -10.83
CA LEU A 39 -4.07 -2.83 -10.61
C LEU A 39 -3.57 -2.68 -9.18
N GLU A 40 -2.33 -2.25 -9.00
CA GLU A 40 -1.83 -1.79 -7.70
C GLU A 40 -1.88 -0.27 -7.63
N ILE A 41 -2.54 0.27 -6.59
CA ILE A 41 -2.66 1.71 -6.36
C ILE A 41 -1.66 2.12 -5.29
N GLY A 42 -0.81 3.13 -5.59
CA GLY A 42 0.27 3.58 -4.72
C GLY A 42 1.38 2.54 -4.64
N SER A 43 1.90 2.14 -5.80
CA SER A 43 2.89 1.05 -5.90
C SER A 43 4.27 1.40 -5.34
N GLY A 44 4.51 2.67 -5.00
CA GLY A 44 5.79 3.12 -4.48
C GLY A 44 6.93 2.74 -5.41
N ILE A 45 7.97 2.13 -4.86
CA ILE A 45 9.11 1.61 -5.63
C ILE A 45 8.85 0.24 -6.27
N GLY A 46 7.58 -0.22 -6.31
CA GLY A 46 7.12 -1.39 -7.06
C GLY A 46 7.37 -2.75 -6.42
N GLY A 47 7.59 -2.82 -5.11
CA GLY A 47 7.88 -4.07 -4.39
C GLY A 47 6.79 -5.13 -4.55
N PRO A 48 5.53 -4.87 -4.10
CA PRO A 48 4.45 -5.82 -4.24
C PRO A 48 4.14 -6.16 -5.70
N ALA A 49 4.14 -5.18 -6.62
CA ALA A 49 3.92 -5.44 -8.05
C ALA A 49 4.93 -6.44 -8.62
N ARG A 50 6.24 -6.23 -8.34
CA ARG A 50 7.29 -7.17 -8.76
C ARG A 50 7.10 -8.55 -8.17
N TYR A 51 6.77 -8.63 -6.88
CA TYR A 51 6.55 -9.90 -6.21
C TYR A 51 5.35 -10.67 -6.79
N ILE A 52 4.22 -9.99 -7.04
CA ILE A 52 3.05 -10.59 -7.71
C ILE A 52 3.43 -11.09 -9.10
N GLY A 53 4.03 -10.24 -9.94
CA GLY A 53 4.43 -10.60 -11.30
C GLY A 53 5.41 -11.77 -11.33
N TYR A 54 6.39 -11.78 -10.43
CA TYR A 54 7.37 -12.87 -10.28
C TYR A 54 6.70 -14.18 -9.88
N LYS A 55 5.89 -14.15 -8.82
CA LYS A 55 5.31 -15.35 -8.22
C LYS A 55 4.19 -15.98 -9.05
N THR A 56 3.36 -15.16 -9.69
CA THR A 56 2.12 -15.61 -10.30
C THR A 56 2.10 -15.49 -11.81
N ARG A 57 3.03 -14.74 -12.41
CA ARG A 57 3.03 -14.37 -13.83
C ARG A 57 1.79 -13.57 -14.25
N ALA A 58 1.02 -13.02 -13.29
CA ALA A 58 -0.10 -12.13 -13.57
C ALA A 58 0.36 -10.85 -14.28
N SER A 59 -0.54 -10.23 -15.05
CA SER A 59 -0.30 -8.91 -15.63
C SER A 59 -0.61 -7.83 -14.58
N VAL A 60 0.41 -7.16 -14.07
CA VAL A 60 0.28 -6.12 -13.04
C VAL A 60 0.47 -4.74 -13.66
N THR A 61 -0.50 -3.86 -13.48
CA THR A 61 -0.37 -2.43 -13.72
C THR A 61 -0.12 -1.75 -12.37
N ALA A 62 1.06 -1.17 -12.19
CA ALA A 62 1.50 -0.53 -10.96
C ALA A 62 1.41 0.98 -11.09
N LEU A 63 0.42 1.61 -10.43
CA LEU A 63 0.16 3.04 -10.48
C LEU A 63 0.84 3.76 -9.33
N GLU A 64 1.67 4.74 -9.63
CA GLU A 64 2.36 5.59 -8.66
C GLU A 64 2.25 7.06 -9.04
N LEU A 65 1.96 7.91 -8.04
CA LEU A 65 1.82 9.34 -8.22
C LEU A 65 3.17 10.05 -8.27
N GLN A 66 4.10 9.62 -7.41
CA GLN A 66 5.40 10.27 -7.22
C GLN A 66 6.38 9.85 -8.31
N GLU A 67 6.95 10.84 -8.99
CA GLU A 67 7.85 10.62 -10.13
C GLU A 67 9.13 9.87 -9.78
N ASP A 68 9.74 10.23 -8.67
CA ASP A 68 10.98 9.63 -8.18
C ASP A 68 10.79 8.15 -7.83
N GLN A 69 9.73 7.82 -7.11
CA GLN A 69 9.38 6.43 -6.79
C GLN A 69 9.05 5.63 -8.05
N HIS A 70 8.27 6.21 -8.97
CA HIS A 70 7.96 5.59 -10.25
C HIS A 70 9.22 5.26 -11.05
N LYS A 71 10.18 6.19 -11.17
CA LYS A 71 11.47 5.97 -11.87
C LYS A 71 12.25 4.81 -11.24
N ILE A 72 12.34 4.78 -9.91
CA ILE A 72 13.00 3.68 -9.16
C ILE A 72 12.28 2.35 -9.43
N ALA A 73 10.96 2.35 -9.41
CA ALA A 73 10.16 1.14 -9.65
C ALA A 73 10.41 0.54 -11.04
N VAL A 74 10.44 1.39 -12.08
CA VAL A 74 10.75 0.97 -13.48
C VAL A 74 12.16 0.39 -13.57
N ASP A 75 13.17 1.07 -13.02
CA ASP A 75 14.56 0.61 -13.06
C ASP A 75 14.75 -0.75 -12.36
N LEU A 76 14.21 -0.89 -11.14
CA LEU A 76 14.29 -2.15 -10.39
C LEU A 76 13.56 -3.29 -11.11
N THR A 77 12.40 -3.02 -11.70
CA THR A 77 11.63 -4.02 -12.44
C THR A 77 12.34 -4.46 -13.72
N ASN A 78 12.99 -3.53 -14.42
CA ASN A 78 13.83 -3.83 -15.56
C ASN A 78 15.03 -4.70 -15.19
N LYS A 79 15.74 -4.35 -14.11
CA LYS A 79 16.86 -5.14 -13.57
C LYS A 79 16.45 -6.56 -13.13
N CYS A 80 15.18 -6.77 -12.75
CA CYS A 80 14.62 -8.09 -12.47
C CYS A 80 14.07 -8.82 -13.71
N LYS A 81 14.14 -8.25 -14.91
CA LYS A 81 13.55 -8.78 -16.16
C LYS A 81 12.06 -9.08 -16.07
N LEU A 82 11.31 -8.24 -15.36
CA LEU A 82 9.87 -8.43 -15.11
C LEU A 82 8.96 -7.47 -15.89
N LEU A 83 9.50 -6.63 -16.80
CA LEU A 83 8.69 -5.67 -17.56
C LEU A 83 7.57 -6.31 -18.39
N LYS A 84 7.71 -7.59 -18.74
CA LYS A 84 6.65 -8.33 -19.43
C LYS A 84 5.43 -8.66 -18.54
N PHE A 85 5.60 -8.63 -17.22
CA PHE A 85 4.53 -8.89 -16.26
C PHE A 85 4.09 -7.64 -15.50
N VAL A 86 4.98 -6.66 -15.35
CA VAL A 86 4.72 -5.46 -14.54
C VAL A 86 4.90 -4.21 -15.40
N ASN A 87 3.80 -3.51 -15.61
CA ASN A 87 3.76 -2.23 -16.31
C ASN A 87 3.57 -1.11 -15.30
N HIS A 88 4.55 -0.22 -15.16
CA HIS A 88 4.49 0.95 -14.29
C HIS A 88 3.85 2.14 -14.99
N ILE A 89 2.92 2.79 -14.32
CA ILE A 89 2.24 4.01 -14.79
C ILE A 89 2.43 5.09 -13.74
N ARG A 90 2.90 6.27 -14.17
CA ARG A 90 2.84 7.47 -13.35
C ARG A 90 1.47 8.12 -13.52
N GLY A 91 0.74 8.32 -12.43
CA GLY A 91 -0.58 8.95 -12.49
C GLY A 91 -1.33 8.99 -11.17
N ASP A 92 -2.38 9.78 -11.16
CA ASP A 92 -3.32 9.91 -10.05
C ASP A 92 -4.55 9.04 -10.30
N ILE A 93 -4.84 8.11 -9.39
CA ILE A 93 -6.03 7.23 -9.48
C ILE A 93 -7.34 8.00 -9.60
N LEU A 94 -7.40 9.22 -9.07
CA LEU A 94 -8.59 10.05 -9.14
C LEU A 94 -8.86 10.60 -10.54
N ASN A 95 -7.80 10.82 -11.35
CA ASN A 95 -7.88 11.57 -12.60
C ASN A 95 -7.29 10.84 -13.82
N TYR A 96 -6.66 9.68 -13.62
CA TYR A 96 -6.03 8.93 -14.73
C TYR A 96 -7.07 8.43 -15.74
N ASN A 97 -6.82 8.63 -17.01
CA ASN A 97 -7.69 8.15 -18.09
C ASN A 97 -7.39 6.67 -18.43
N TRP A 98 -8.21 5.78 -17.95
CA TRP A 98 -8.06 4.33 -18.09
C TRP A 98 -8.55 3.78 -19.44
N LYS A 99 -9.15 4.59 -20.31
CA LYS A 99 -9.65 4.15 -21.65
C LYS A 99 -10.41 2.81 -21.60
N ASN A 100 -11.39 2.69 -20.73
CA ASN A 100 -12.21 1.48 -20.51
C ASN A 100 -11.46 0.24 -20.01
N LYS A 101 -10.19 0.39 -19.59
CA LYS A 101 -9.44 -0.71 -19.00
C LYS A 101 -10.07 -1.17 -17.69
N LYS A 102 -10.18 -2.50 -17.52
CA LYS A 102 -10.68 -3.11 -16.28
C LYS A 102 -9.75 -4.22 -15.81
N PHE A 103 -9.77 -4.46 -14.49
CA PHE A 103 -8.89 -5.39 -13.81
C PHE A 103 -9.69 -6.47 -13.09
N ASN A 104 -9.10 -7.65 -12.96
CA ASN A 104 -9.69 -8.71 -12.15
C ASN A 104 -9.56 -8.41 -10.66
N VAL A 105 -8.46 -7.75 -10.26
CA VAL A 105 -8.21 -7.37 -8.87
C VAL A 105 -7.59 -5.98 -8.81
N VAL A 106 -8.07 -5.16 -7.89
CA VAL A 106 -7.44 -3.89 -7.50
C VAL A 106 -6.87 -4.09 -6.11
N VAL A 107 -5.60 -3.77 -5.92
CA VAL A 107 -4.89 -3.95 -4.65
C VAL A 107 -4.23 -2.65 -4.19
N SER A 108 -4.10 -2.48 -2.88
CA SER A 108 -3.31 -1.38 -2.29
C SER A 108 -2.78 -1.75 -0.91
N TRP A 109 -1.57 -1.31 -0.61
CA TRP A 109 -0.93 -1.49 0.70
C TRP A 109 -0.44 -0.15 1.24
N LEU A 110 -1.09 0.36 2.28
CA LEU A 110 -0.73 1.59 3.00
C LEU A 110 -0.56 2.82 2.09
N ALA A 111 -1.47 3.00 1.13
CA ALA A 111 -1.43 4.13 0.21
C ALA A 111 -2.75 4.93 0.15
N LEU A 112 -3.89 4.31 0.44
CA LEU A 112 -5.18 4.97 0.21
C LEU A 112 -5.47 6.07 1.24
N TYR A 113 -4.93 5.96 2.45
CA TYR A 113 -5.07 7.01 3.48
C TYR A 113 -4.43 8.36 3.08
N HIS A 114 -3.57 8.38 2.05
CA HIS A 114 -3.03 9.60 1.46
C HIS A 114 -4.03 10.34 0.57
N ILE A 115 -5.12 9.71 0.16
CA ILE A 115 -6.07 10.23 -0.81
C ILE A 115 -7.25 10.88 -0.08
N LYS A 116 -7.43 12.19 -0.23
CA LYS A 116 -8.46 12.97 0.48
C LYS A 116 -9.87 12.59 0.04
N ASP A 117 -10.12 12.51 -1.26
CA ASP A 117 -11.44 12.16 -1.82
C ASP A 117 -11.59 10.64 -1.93
N HIS A 118 -11.81 10.03 -0.76
CA HIS A 118 -11.97 8.58 -0.64
C HIS A 118 -13.25 8.09 -1.34
N SER A 119 -14.31 8.91 -1.39
CA SER A 119 -15.53 8.58 -2.10
C SER A 119 -15.30 8.44 -3.62
N LYS A 120 -14.55 9.37 -4.22
CA LYS A 120 -14.17 9.31 -5.64
C LYS A 120 -13.20 8.16 -5.90
N LEU A 121 -12.24 7.93 -4.98
CA LEU A 121 -11.33 6.80 -5.03
C LEU A 121 -12.08 5.47 -5.13
N LEU A 122 -12.97 5.17 -4.18
CA LEU A 122 -13.71 3.91 -4.15
C LEU A 122 -14.65 3.76 -5.37
N LYS A 123 -15.27 4.87 -5.82
CA LYS A 123 -16.05 4.88 -7.07
C LYS A 123 -15.19 4.51 -8.28
N ASN A 124 -13.97 5.04 -8.37
CA ASN A 124 -13.04 4.70 -9.46
C ASN A 124 -12.58 3.24 -9.35
N CYS A 125 -12.24 2.75 -8.15
CA CYS A 125 -11.91 1.34 -7.94
C CYS A 125 -13.05 0.42 -8.39
N TYR A 126 -14.30 0.71 -8.00
CA TYR A 126 -15.46 -0.06 -8.41
C TYR A 126 -15.64 -0.11 -9.93
N LYS A 127 -15.48 1.03 -10.61
CA LYS A 127 -15.55 1.10 -12.07
C LYS A 127 -14.45 0.32 -12.78
N LEU A 128 -13.24 0.32 -12.21
CA LEU A 128 -12.06 -0.35 -12.76
C LEU A 128 -12.06 -1.86 -12.54
N ILE A 129 -12.82 -2.36 -11.59
CA ILE A 129 -12.94 -3.79 -11.31
C ILE A 129 -13.96 -4.41 -12.29
N LYS A 130 -13.60 -5.57 -12.86
CA LYS A 130 -14.50 -6.41 -13.65
C LYS A 130 -15.61 -6.97 -12.76
N GLU A 131 -16.73 -7.36 -13.35
CA GLU A 131 -17.78 -8.10 -12.63
C GLU A 131 -17.17 -9.34 -11.96
N ASN A 132 -17.59 -9.62 -10.73
CA ASN A 132 -17.02 -10.66 -9.87
C ASN A 132 -15.53 -10.50 -9.52
N GLY A 133 -14.93 -9.35 -9.82
CA GLY A 133 -13.55 -9.03 -9.44
C GLY A 133 -13.43 -8.56 -7.99
N TYR A 134 -12.20 -8.43 -7.53
CA TYR A 134 -11.89 -8.15 -6.12
C TYR A 134 -11.21 -6.79 -5.92
N PHE A 135 -11.53 -6.18 -4.79
CA PHE A 135 -10.78 -5.10 -4.18
C PHE A 135 -10.07 -5.65 -2.93
N PHE A 136 -8.79 -5.41 -2.81
CA PHE A 136 -8.00 -5.71 -1.61
C PHE A 136 -7.31 -4.45 -1.10
N ALA A 137 -7.41 -4.19 0.19
CA ALA A 137 -6.62 -3.13 0.81
C ALA A 137 -6.11 -3.54 2.20
N GLU A 138 -4.87 -3.14 2.49
CA GLU A 138 -4.35 -2.95 3.84
C GLU A 138 -4.10 -1.46 4.04
N ASP A 139 -4.76 -0.83 5.02
CA ASP A 139 -4.72 0.62 5.16
C ASP A 139 -4.77 1.09 6.61
N LEU A 140 -4.35 2.33 6.84
CA LEU A 140 -4.44 2.97 8.15
C LEU A 140 -5.88 3.43 8.42
N ILE A 141 -6.29 3.28 9.67
CA ILE A 141 -7.57 3.75 10.19
C ILE A 141 -7.35 4.52 11.49
N SER A 142 -8.33 5.30 11.89
CA SER A 142 -8.44 5.79 13.27
C SER A 142 -9.19 4.79 14.13
N ILE A 143 -8.75 4.58 15.38
CA ILE A 143 -9.46 3.70 16.34
C ILE A 143 -10.73 4.37 16.84
N LYS A 144 -10.69 5.70 16.97
CA LYS A 144 -11.83 6.56 17.33
C LYS A 144 -11.67 7.90 16.62
N LYS A 145 -12.72 8.71 16.63
CA LYS A 145 -12.69 10.07 16.07
C LYS A 145 -11.48 10.85 16.62
N LEU A 146 -10.64 11.34 15.73
CA LEU A 146 -9.46 12.12 16.06
C LEU A 146 -9.83 13.59 16.24
N SER A 147 -9.11 14.28 17.14
CA SER A 147 -9.21 15.74 17.26
C SER A 147 -8.59 16.43 16.04
N THR A 148 -9.00 17.68 15.78
CA THR A 148 -8.43 18.51 14.71
C THR A 148 -6.91 18.61 14.82
N LYS A 149 -6.36 18.76 16.04
CA LYS A 149 -4.92 18.76 16.31
C LYS A 149 -4.24 17.47 15.86
N ASN A 150 -4.82 16.30 16.19
CA ASN A 150 -4.24 15.01 15.78
C ASN A 150 -4.31 14.82 14.26
N LEU A 151 -5.40 15.21 13.62
CA LEU A 151 -5.54 15.16 12.16
C LEU A 151 -4.51 16.04 11.46
N SER A 152 -4.29 17.27 11.99
CA SER A 152 -3.27 18.18 11.46
C SER A 152 -1.86 17.60 11.59
N GLU A 153 -1.48 17.08 12.77
CA GLU A 153 -0.17 16.42 13.00
C GLU A 153 0.03 15.24 12.04
N LEU A 154 -0.95 14.34 11.93
CA LEU A 154 -0.87 13.19 11.02
C LEU A 154 -0.87 13.60 9.53
N SER A 155 -1.54 14.69 9.18
CA SER A 155 -1.52 15.22 7.81
C SER A 155 -0.14 15.78 7.42
N ILE A 156 0.62 16.32 8.36
CA ILE A 156 1.97 16.84 8.15
C ILE A 156 2.99 15.70 8.18
N ASP A 157 2.99 14.92 9.24
CA ASP A 157 4.06 13.95 9.53
C ASP A 157 3.91 12.61 8.76
N LEU A 158 2.67 12.21 8.45
CA LEU A 158 2.36 10.98 7.72
C LEU A 158 1.71 11.23 6.35
N TYR A 159 1.48 12.49 5.99
CA TYR A 159 0.69 12.85 4.79
C TYR A 159 -0.69 12.18 4.76
N ALA A 160 -1.25 11.85 5.94
CA ALA A 160 -2.55 11.22 6.06
C ALA A 160 -3.65 12.24 5.77
N LYS A 161 -4.42 12.04 4.71
CA LYS A 161 -5.51 12.92 4.28
C LYS A 161 -6.88 12.37 4.62
N TYR A 162 -6.99 11.06 4.83
CA TYR A 162 -8.23 10.37 5.20
C TYR A 162 -7.93 9.21 6.14
N LEU A 163 -8.51 9.24 7.34
CA LEU A 163 -8.36 8.22 8.38
C LEU A 163 -9.74 7.88 8.96
N PRO A 164 -10.53 7.04 8.28
CA PRO A 164 -11.85 6.63 8.76
C PRO A 164 -11.70 5.70 9.98
N THR A 165 -12.78 5.50 10.73
CA THR A 165 -12.83 4.40 11.68
C THR A 165 -12.97 3.07 10.94
N TYR A 166 -12.82 1.96 11.66
CA TYR A 166 -12.94 0.61 11.09
C TYR A 166 -14.31 0.41 10.44
N GLU A 167 -15.36 0.79 11.14
CA GLU A 167 -16.75 0.66 10.69
C GLU A 167 -17.03 1.60 9.49
N MET A 168 -16.51 2.83 9.54
CA MET A 168 -16.65 3.76 8.42
C MET A 168 -15.98 3.23 7.15
N TYR A 169 -14.79 2.59 7.27
CA TYR A 169 -14.09 2.02 6.11
C TYR A 169 -14.94 0.95 5.41
N LEU A 170 -15.52 0.02 6.18
CA LEU A 170 -16.38 -1.04 5.64
C LEU A 170 -17.65 -0.46 5.03
N ASN A 171 -18.32 0.42 5.73
CA ASN A 171 -19.54 1.08 5.27
C ASN A 171 -19.32 1.92 3.99
N ASP A 172 -18.14 2.56 3.84
CA ASP A 172 -17.80 3.29 2.62
C ASP A 172 -17.65 2.36 1.41
N LEU A 173 -17.12 1.15 1.59
CA LEU A 173 -17.06 0.13 0.55
C LEU A 173 -18.46 -0.37 0.16
N GLU A 174 -19.29 -0.74 1.15
CA GLU A 174 -20.66 -1.22 0.92
C GLU A 174 -21.52 -0.18 0.20
N LYS A 175 -21.43 1.10 0.59
CA LYS A 175 -22.11 2.22 -0.10
C LYS A 175 -21.69 2.40 -1.56
N LYS A 176 -20.55 1.85 -1.98
CA LYS A 176 -20.10 1.87 -3.38
C LYS A 176 -20.51 0.60 -4.16
N GLY A 177 -21.23 -0.32 -3.54
CA GLY A 177 -21.75 -1.54 -4.16
C GLY A 177 -20.82 -2.75 -3.99
N PHE A 178 -19.81 -2.66 -3.13
CA PHE A 178 -18.97 -3.82 -2.81
C PHE A 178 -19.62 -4.73 -1.78
N GLU A 179 -19.50 -6.03 -1.97
CA GLU A 179 -19.76 -7.05 -0.96
C GLU A 179 -18.47 -7.30 -0.16
N ILE A 180 -18.52 -7.19 1.16
CA ILE A 180 -17.37 -7.47 2.02
C ILE A 180 -17.22 -8.98 2.21
N ILE A 181 -16.15 -9.55 1.62
CA ILE A 181 -15.85 -10.99 1.71
C ILE A 181 -14.99 -11.31 2.93
N TYR A 182 -14.10 -10.42 3.30
CA TYR A 182 -13.21 -10.60 4.44
C TYR A 182 -12.78 -9.25 4.99
N HIS A 183 -12.74 -9.14 6.31
CA HIS A 183 -12.10 -8.01 6.97
C HIS A 183 -11.42 -8.42 8.26
N LYS A 184 -10.36 -7.71 8.63
CA LYS A 184 -9.63 -7.97 9.87
C LYS A 184 -9.03 -6.68 10.43
N ASN A 185 -9.22 -6.49 11.74
CA ASN A 185 -8.53 -5.43 12.46
C ASN A 185 -7.06 -5.81 12.68
N MET A 186 -6.16 -5.04 12.11
CA MET A 186 -4.72 -5.27 12.13
C MET A 186 -3.99 -4.51 13.24
N THR A 187 -4.69 -3.67 13.99
CA THR A 187 -4.13 -2.72 14.95
C THR A 187 -3.11 -3.35 15.90
N LYS A 188 -3.46 -4.45 16.56
CA LYS A 188 -2.58 -5.12 17.53
C LYS A 188 -1.31 -5.71 16.85
N LYS A 189 -1.48 -6.33 15.67
CA LYS A 189 -0.35 -6.89 14.89
C LYS A 189 0.57 -5.78 14.41
N TRP A 190 -0.01 -4.70 13.87
CA TRP A 190 0.76 -3.59 13.31
C TRP A 190 1.43 -2.72 14.37
N ALA A 191 0.83 -2.51 15.53
CA ALA A 191 1.47 -1.82 16.65
C ALA A 191 2.79 -2.52 17.06
N LYS A 192 2.79 -3.85 17.16
CA LYS A 192 4.02 -4.63 17.44
C LYS A 192 5.05 -4.49 16.32
N PHE A 193 4.61 -4.55 15.07
CA PHE A 193 5.48 -4.42 13.90
C PHE A 193 6.12 -3.03 13.82
N VAL A 194 5.34 -1.97 13.98
CA VAL A 194 5.80 -0.56 13.95
C VAL A 194 6.83 -0.32 15.04
N ARG A 195 6.55 -0.75 16.28
CA ARG A 195 7.51 -0.64 17.40
C ARG A 195 8.82 -1.36 17.10
N LYS A 196 8.76 -2.60 16.59
CA LYS A 196 9.95 -3.37 16.23
C LYS A 196 10.75 -2.67 15.12
N ARG A 197 10.08 -2.15 14.08
CA ARG A 197 10.71 -1.42 12.96
C ARG A 197 11.41 -0.15 13.46
N LYS A 198 10.76 0.65 14.32
CA LYS A 198 11.35 1.84 14.93
C LYS A 198 12.62 1.50 15.72
N LEU A 199 12.53 0.55 16.65
CA LEU A 199 13.68 0.12 17.47
C LEU A 199 14.83 -0.41 16.61
N SER A 200 14.53 -1.23 15.62
CA SER A 200 15.55 -1.72 14.69
C SER A 200 16.22 -0.59 13.90
N TYR A 201 15.46 0.43 13.48
CA TYR A 201 16.02 1.58 12.76
C TYR A 201 16.90 2.42 13.66
N GLU A 202 16.49 2.68 14.91
CA GLU A 202 17.27 3.42 15.93
C GLU A 202 18.55 2.67 16.30
N ASN A 203 18.49 1.37 16.56
CA ASN A 203 19.66 0.53 16.89
C ASN A 203 20.70 0.47 15.76
N ASN A 204 20.29 0.66 14.51
CA ASN A 204 21.17 0.70 13.34
C ASN A 204 21.53 2.12 12.89
N LYS A 205 21.49 3.11 13.80
CA LYS A 205 21.72 4.55 13.50
C LYS A 205 22.95 4.80 12.64
N ASN A 206 24.12 4.31 13.05
CA ASN A 206 25.39 4.58 12.36
C ASN A 206 25.39 4.01 10.93
N ARG A 207 24.86 2.78 10.75
CA ARG A 207 24.69 2.19 9.42
C ARG A 207 23.73 3.02 8.56
N ASN A 208 22.59 3.41 9.12
CA ASN A 208 21.57 4.15 8.39
C ASN A 208 22.04 5.56 7.97
N ILE A 209 22.79 6.25 8.85
CA ILE A 209 23.42 7.54 8.50
C ILE A 209 24.44 7.35 7.37
N ARG A 210 25.30 6.33 7.46
CA ARG A 210 26.30 6.05 6.41
C ARG A 210 25.67 5.78 5.05
N VAL A 211 24.52 5.09 5.00
CA VAL A 211 23.84 4.70 3.75
C VAL A 211 22.97 5.82 3.19
N HIS A 212 22.23 6.54 4.04
CA HIS A 212 21.18 7.47 3.62
C HIS A 212 21.53 8.94 3.88
N GLY A 213 22.57 9.22 4.64
CA GLY A 213 22.89 10.56 5.15
C GLY A 213 22.09 10.92 6.40
N GLU A 214 22.61 11.87 7.17
CA GLU A 214 22.04 12.25 8.47
C GLU A 214 20.63 12.86 8.36
N LYS A 215 20.40 13.71 7.36
CA LYS A 215 19.10 14.35 7.12
C LYS A 215 18.01 13.30 6.85
N THR A 216 18.28 12.34 5.97
CA THR A 216 17.35 11.26 5.65
C THR A 216 17.09 10.36 6.85
N TYR A 217 18.16 10.03 7.62
CA TYR A 217 18.00 9.28 8.85
C TYR A 217 17.06 10.00 9.84
N LYS A 218 17.25 11.30 10.08
CA LYS A 218 16.40 12.09 10.99
C LYS A 218 14.95 12.09 10.54
N ASN A 219 14.67 12.26 9.25
CA ASN A 219 13.31 12.28 8.69
C ASN A 219 12.62 10.93 8.86
N ILE A 220 13.27 9.83 8.47
CA ILE A 220 12.70 8.48 8.58
C ILE A 220 12.50 8.09 10.05
N ASN A 221 13.46 8.45 10.93
CA ASN A 221 13.33 8.18 12.36
C ASN A 221 12.18 8.96 12.99
N HIS A 222 11.99 10.22 12.61
CA HIS A 222 10.83 11.03 13.01
C HIS A 222 9.52 10.36 12.58
N PHE A 223 9.40 9.98 11.32
CA PHE A 223 8.25 9.25 10.79
C PHE A 223 7.92 7.99 11.62
N TYR A 224 8.92 7.14 11.90
CA TYR A 224 8.69 5.93 12.71
C TYR A 224 8.28 6.25 14.16
N LYS A 225 8.83 7.32 14.76
CA LYS A 225 8.44 7.78 16.10
C LYS A 225 6.99 8.25 16.14
N ILE A 226 6.54 9.01 15.15
CA ILE A 226 5.14 9.49 15.06
C ILE A 226 4.19 8.31 14.90
N VAL A 227 4.48 7.38 13.99
CA VAL A 227 3.64 6.19 13.79
C VAL A 227 3.54 5.37 15.09
N ASP A 228 4.68 5.06 15.75
CA ASP A 228 4.70 4.31 17.02
C ASP A 228 3.93 5.05 18.14
N LYS A 229 4.09 6.39 18.26
CA LYS A 229 3.35 7.25 19.19
C LYS A 229 1.84 7.07 19.03
N TYR A 230 1.33 7.16 17.80
CA TYR A 230 -0.09 7.12 17.54
C TYR A 230 -0.70 5.70 17.69
N PHE A 231 0.05 4.65 17.31
CA PHE A 231 -0.35 3.27 17.58
C PHE A 231 -0.35 2.97 19.09
N SER A 232 0.68 3.39 19.81
CA SER A 232 0.79 3.20 21.28
C SER A 232 -0.28 3.95 22.05
N ALA A 233 -0.68 5.13 21.57
CA ALA A 233 -1.77 5.93 22.14
C ALA A 233 -3.17 5.43 21.73
N GLN A 234 -3.28 4.30 21.03
CA GLN A 234 -4.54 3.76 20.51
C GLN A 234 -5.36 4.78 19.71
N LYS A 235 -4.68 5.60 18.91
CA LYS A 235 -5.30 6.58 18.01
C LYS A 235 -5.28 6.13 16.56
N LEU A 236 -4.19 5.48 16.11
CA LEU A 236 -4.07 4.81 14.83
C LEU A 236 -4.24 3.31 14.96
N GLY A 237 -4.84 2.73 13.96
CA GLY A 237 -4.98 1.31 13.77
C GLY A 237 -4.77 0.91 12.32
N GLY A 238 -5.10 -0.34 12.03
CA GLY A 238 -5.03 -0.86 10.67
C GLY A 238 -6.17 -1.79 10.35
N ILE A 239 -6.54 -1.78 9.08
CA ILE A 239 -7.53 -2.68 8.50
C ILE A 239 -6.91 -3.49 7.37
N LYS A 240 -7.33 -4.75 7.24
CA LYS A 240 -7.18 -5.57 6.05
C LYS A 240 -8.58 -5.91 5.57
N VAL A 241 -8.86 -5.69 4.28
CA VAL A 241 -10.18 -5.95 3.71
C VAL A 241 -10.07 -6.60 2.33
N ILE A 242 -10.97 -7.53 2.05
CA ILE A 242 -11.28 -8.03 0.71
C ILE A 242 -12.76 -7.73 0.46
N ALA A 243 -13.03 -7.06 -0.64
CA ALA A 243 -14.37 -6.81 -1.09
C ALA A 243 -14.53 -7.28 -2.54
N LYS A 244 -15.73 -7.70 -2.92
CA LYS A 244 -16.05 -8.20 -4.24
C LYS A 244 -17.02 -7.25 -4.93
N LYS A 245 -16.82 -7.02 -6.20
CA LYS A 245 -17.82 -6.38 -7.06
C LYS A 245 -18.85 -7.41 -7.46
N ILE A 246 -20.11 -7.17 -7.14
CA ILE A 246 -21.29 -7.94 -7.57
C ILE A 246 -22.00 -7.24 -8.71
#